data_017e5a7f58a849c8583fceea0062e7b6
#
_entry.id   017e5a7f58a849c8583fceea0062e7b6
#
_cell.length_a   1.000
_cell.length_b   1.000
_cell.length_c   1.000
_cell.angle_alpha   90.00
_cell.angle_beta   90.00
_cell.angle_gamma   90.00
#
_symmetry.space_group_name_H-M   'P 1'
#
loop_
_entity.id
_entity.type
_entity.pdbx_description
1 polymer ?
#
loop_
_entity_poly.entity_id
_entity_poly.type
_entity_poly.pdbx_seq_one_letter_code
_entity_poly.pdbx_strand_id
1 'polypeptide(L)'
;DRALGSKRPDAVLALVAAVEDKLDAARRLQLARDRWALRAPILAEYQVSIRRSISLFARLGPSLEGIKLLSGTSPVALVALQRSVDSIVEQASAVVPPDELREAHALLISAAQLAENAGRIRREATLAGDIARAWDASSAAAGALLLGARARTDIQDLLRPPQLR
;
A
#
# COMPACT_ATOMS: atom_id res chain seq x y z
N ASP A 1 17.80 59.60 -3.96
CA ASP A 1 18.86 58.59 -4.10
C ASP A 1 19.21 57.78 -2.84
N ARG A 2 18.65 58.09 -1.65
CA ARG A 2 18.89 57.33 -0.41
C ARG A 2 17.97 56.11 -0.20
N ALA A 3 16.88 56.00 -0.92
CA ALA A 3 15.92 54.93 -0.74
C ALA A 3 16.26 53.62 -1.51
N LEU A 4 17.17 53.68 -2.46
CA LEU A 4 17.59 52.53 -3.27
C LEU A 4 18.73 51.69 -2.65
N GLY A 5 19.43 52.24 -1.66
CA GLY A 5 20.62 51.59 -1.05
C GLY A 5 20.32 50.57 0.04
N SER A 6 19.14 50.65 0.70
CA SER A 6 18.83 49.79 1.84
C SER A 6 18.11 48.48 1.46
N LYS A 7 17.49 48.40 0.28
CA LYS A 7 16.81 47.16 -0.19
C LYS A 7 17.74 46.11 -0.79
N ARG A 8 18.93 46.48 -1.21
CA ARG A 8 19.93 45.55 -1.80
C ARG A 8 20.51 44.54 -0.80
N PRO A 9 20.93 44.94 0.42
CA PRO A 9 21.44 43.96 1.37
C PRO A 9 20.42 42.95 1.80
N ASP A 10 19.15 43.33 2.02
CA ASP A 10 18.10 42.41 2.42
C ASP A 10 17.74 41.39 1.31
N ALA A 11 17.74 41.83 0.05
CA ALA A 11 17.53 40.95 -1.10
C ALA A 11 18.69 39.96 -1.28
N VAL A 12 19.93 40.39 -1.03
CA VAL A 12 21.10 39.51 -1.08
C VAL A 12 21.05 38.49 0.06
N LEU A 13 20.72 38.92 1.28
CA LEU A 13 20.58 38.02 2.42
C LEU A 13 19.45 36.98 2.19
N ALA A 14 18.32 37.40 1.65
CA ALA A 14 17.23 36.49 1.29
C ALA A 14 17.65 35.47 0.19
N LEU A 15 18.43 35.91 -0.79
CA LEU A 15 18.99 35.04 -1.82
C LEU A 15 19.99 34.03 -1.24
N VAL A 16 20.88 34.47 -0.37
CA VAL A 16 21.86 33.60 0.31
C VAL A 16 21.10 32.55 1.14
N ALA A 17 20.14 32.97 1.95
CA ALA A 17 19.30 32.03 2.74
C ALA A 17 18.59 31.01 1.84
N ALA A 18 18.01 31.45 0.73
CA ALA A 18 17.33 30.55 -0.21
C ALA A 18 18.30 29.56 -0.88
N VAL A 19 19.55 29.96 -1.13
CA VAL A 19 20.60 29.06 -1.67
C VAL A 19 21.05 28.07 -0.60
N GLU A 20 21.25 28.51 0.63
CA GLU A 20 21.58 27.62 1.76
C GLU A 20 20.53 26.59 2.02
N ASP A 21 19.25 26.97 2.03
CA ASP A 21 18.10 26.05 2.16
C ASP A 21 18.09 24.97 1.06
N LYS A 22 18.37 25.38 -0.19
CA LYS A 22 18.46 24.45 -1.32
C LYS A 22 19.66 23.50 -1.20
N LEU A 23 20.81 24.01 -0.75
CA LEU A 23 22.00 23.19 -0.51
C LEU A 23 21.76 22.16 0.58
N ASP A 24 21.11 22.55 1.66
CA ASP A 24 20.77 21.65 2.75
C ASP A 24 19.70 20.61 2.34
N ALA A 25 18.73 21.00 1.53
CA ALA A 25 17.80 20.06 0.93
C ALA A 25 18.50 19.05 0.01
N ALA A 26 19.45 19.52 -0.82
CA ALA A 26 20.23 18.66 -1.70
C ALA A 26 21.12 17.67 -0.91
N ARG A 27 21.77 18.13 0.16
CA ARG A 27 22.57 17.27 1.05
C ARG A 27 21.71 16.20 1.73
N ARG A 28 20.54 16.59 2.25
CA ARG A 28 19.60 15.64 2.85
C ARG A 28 19.13 14.60 1.85
N LEU A 29 18.82 15.00 0.62
CA LEU A 29 18.44 14.08 -0.44
C LEU A 29 19.57 13.12 -0.81
N GLN A 30 20.82 13.62 -0.91
CA GLN A 30 21.98 12.79 -1.20
C GLN A 30 22.14 11.70 -0.13
N LEU A 31 22.13 12.09 1.15
CA LEU A 31 22.20 11.14 2.26
C LEU A 31 21.06 10.11 2.22
N ALA A 32 19.84 10.54 1.89
CA ALA A 32 18.69 9.63 1.77
C ALA A 32 18.87 8.64 0.61
N ARG A 33 19.42 9.10 -0.52
CA ARG A 33 19.73 8.23 -1.67
C ARG A 33 20.85 7.24 -1.36
N ASP A 34 21.89 7.66 -0.68
CA ASP A 34 23.00 6.79 -0.31
C ASP A 34 22.52 5.67 0.65
N ARG A 35 21.70 6.04 1.65
CA ARG A 35 21.08 5.07 2.55
C ARG A 35 20.15 4.09 1.81
N TRP A 36 19.35 4.62 0.89
CA TRP A 36 18.47 3.79 0.07
C TRP A 36 19.28 2.86 -0.83
N ALA A 37 20.37 3.33 -1.45
CA ALA A 37 21.21 2.51 -2.30
C ALA A 37 21.84 1.32 -1.57
N LEU A 38 22.20 1.48 -0.29
CA LEU A 38 22.69 0.40 0.56
C LEU A 38 21.59 -0.66 0.82
N ARG A 39 20.32 -0.26 0.84
CA ARG A 39 19.17 -1.14 1.09
C ARG A 39 18.56 -1.71 -0.20
N ALA A 40 18.84 -1.10 -1.35
CA ALA A 40 18.25 -1.43 -2.64
C ALA A 40 18.30 -2.94 -2.99
N PRO A 41 19.40 -3.69 -2.76
CA PRO A 41 19.42 -5.11 -3.05
C PRO A 41 18.39 -5.92 -2.25
N ILE A 42 18.27 -5.65 -0.94
CA ILE A 42 17.31 -6.33 -0.03
C ILE A 42 15.88 -5.97 -0.42
N LEU A 43 15.63 -4.69 -0.74
CA LEU A 43 14.31 -4.22 -1.19
C LEU A 43 13.92 -4.85 -2.53
N ALA A 44 14.87 -5.00 -3.47
CA ALA A 44 14.64 -5.66 -4.74
C ALA A 44 14.30 -7.14 -4.59
N GLU A 45 14.98 -7.86 -3.71
CA GLU A 45 14.68 -9.25 -3.39
C GLU A 45 13.27 -9.40 -2.81
N TYR A 46 12.91 -8.56 -1.84
CA TYR A 46 11.56 -8.53 -1.29
C TYR A 46 10.52 -8.24 -2.38
N GLN A 47 10.78 -7.27 -3.26
CA GLN A 47 9.87 -6.92 -4.36
C GLN A 47 9.58 -8.13 -5.26
N VAL A 48 10.60 -8.89 -5.61
CA VAL A 48 10.45 -10.11 -6.42
C VAL A 48 9.58 -11.12 -5.68
N SER A 49 9.86 -11.36 -4.41
CA SER A 49 9.18 -12.37 -3.58
C SER A 49 7.70 -12.05 -3.36
N ILE A 50 7.36 -10.76 -3.09
CA ILE A 50 5.98 -10.37 -2.76
C ILE A 50 5.11 -10.05 -3.98
N ARG A 51 5.73 -9.85 -5.15
CA ARG A 51 5.05 -9.41 -6.38
C ARG A 51 3.85 -10.26 -6.75
N ARG A 52 3.97 -11.58 -6.60
CA ARG A 52 2.89 -12.52 -6.95
C ARG A 52 1.70 -12.35 -6.02
N SER A 53 1.91 -12.24 -4.71
CA SER A 53 0.85 -12.03 -3.73
C SER A 53 0.10 -10.71 -3.97
N ILE A 54 0.82 -9.62 -4.25
CA ILE A 54 0.22 -8.33 -4.60
C ILE A 54 -0.64 -8.44 -5.88
N SER A 55 -0.12 -9.13 -6.90
CA SER A 55 -0.83 -9.30 -8.18
C SER A 55 -2.07 -10.19 -8.02
N LEU A 56 -2.00 -11.23 -7.19
CA LEU A 56 -3.14 -12.09 -6.87
C LEU A 56 -4.20 -11.28 -6.12
N PHE A 57 -3.80 -10.52 -5.10
CA PHE A 57 -4.73 -9.68 -4.34
C PHE A 57 -5.45 -8.65 -5.23
N ALA A 58 -4.72 -7.99 -6.14
CA ALA A 58 -5.32 -7.04 -7.09
C ALA A 58 -6.42 -7.68 -7.95
N ARG A 59 -6.27 -8.95 -8.32
CA ARG A 59 -7.27 -9.71 -9.08
C ARG A 59 -8.53 -10.07 -8.29
N LEU A 60 -8.48 -10.01 -6.96
CA LEU A 60 -9.67 -10.19 -6.12
C LEU A 60 -10.61 -8.97 -6.15
N GLY A 61 -10.13 -7.81 -6.60
CA GLY A 61 -10.87 -6.55 -6.61
C GLY A 61 -12.31 -6.68 -7.11
N PRO A 62 -12.57 -7.19 -8.32
CA PRO A 62 -13.93 -7.33 -8.85
C PRO A 62 -14.84 -8.19 -7.97
N SER A 63 -14.35 -9.30 -7.43
CA SER A 63 -15.12 -10.17 -6.53
C SER A 63 -15.43 -9.50 -5.20
N LEU A 64 -14.46 -8.81 -4.61
CA LEU A 64 -14.62 -8.05 -3.37
C LEU A 64 -15.58 -6.87 -3.55
N GLU A 65 -15.49 -6.14 -4.67
CA GLU A 65 -16.46 -5.08 -5.00
C GLU A 65 -17.89 -5.66 -5.16
N GLY A 66 -18.03 -6.81 -5.79
CA GLY A 66 -19.31 -7.50 -5.88
C GLY A 66 -19.90 -7.84 -4.51
N ILE A 67 -19.11 -8.35 -3.57
CA ILE A 67 -19.54 -8.62 -2.20
C ILE A 67 -19.89 -7.31 -1.47
N LYS A 68 -19.05 -6.28 -1.58
CA LYS A 68 -19.26 -4.97 -0.97
C LYS A 68 -20.56 -4.31 -1.42
N LEU A 69 -20.87 -4.39 -2.70
CA LEU A 69 -22.09 -3.81 -3.29
C LEU A 69 -23.32 -4.71 -3.13
N LEU A 70 -23.20 -5.83 -2.43
CA LEU A 70 -24.28 -6.84 -2.29
C LEU A 70 -24.78 -7.36 -3.63
N SER A 71 -24.02 -7.19 -4.71
CA SER A 71 -24.35 -7.75 -6.01
C SER A 71 -24.21 -9.27 -5.99
N GLY A 72 -25.00 -9.96 -6.80
CA GLY A 72 -25.00 -11.42 -6.83
C GLY A 72 -23.63 -11.98 -7.22
N THR A 73 -22.91 -12.54 -6.25
CA THR A 73 -21.64 -13.23 -6.50
C THR A 73 -21.93 -14.73 -6.66
N SER A 74 -21.51 -15.32 -7.78
CA SER A 74 -21.75 -16.73 -8.02
C SER A 74 -20.99 -17.63 -7.02
N PRO A 75 -21.52 -18.82 -6.65
CA PRO A 75 -20.81 -19.75 -5.79
C PRO A 75 -19.41 -20.13 -6.33
N VAL A 76 -19.28 -20.24 -7.66
CA VAL A 76 -18.00 -20.53 -8.31
C VAL A 76 -16.99 -19.40 -8.09
N ALA A 77 -17.42 -18.14 -8.18
CA ALA A 77 -16.57 -16.98 -7.92
C ALA A 77 -16.12 -16.92 -6.45
N LEU A 78 -16.98 -17.28 -5.50
CA LEU A 78 -16.63 -17.36 -4.08
C LEU A 78 -15.60 -18.47 -3.79
N VAL A 79 -15.71 -19.62 -4.44
CA VAL A 79 -14.69 -20.69 -4.33
C VAL A 79 -13.37 -20.27 -4.94
N ALA A 80 -13.39 -19.59 -6.08
CA ALA A 80 -12.18 -19.08 -6.73
C ALA A 80 -11.50 -17.99 -5.86
N LEU A 81 -12.29 -17.11 -5.24
CA LEU A 81 -11.81 -16.12 -4.28
C LEU A 81 -11.09 -16.80 -3.12
N GLN A 82 -11.71 -17.80 -2.49
CA GLN A 82 -11.14 -18.54 -1.37
C GLN A 82 -9.75 -19.12 -1.73
N ARG A 83 -9.66 -19.87 -2.83
CA ARG A 83 -8.40 -20.46 -3.28
C ARG A 83 -7.31 -19.41 -3.53
N SER A 84 -7.69 -18.27 -4.08
CA SER A 84 -6.74 -17.18 -4.34
C SER A 84 -6.25 -16.56 -3.03
N VAL A 85 -7.14 -16.39 -2.06
CA VAL A 85 -6.77 -15.87 -0.73
C VAL A 85 -5.85 -16.82 0.00
N ASP A 86 -6.16 -18.12 0.01
CA ASP A 86 -5.31 -19.15 0.62
C ASP A 86 -3.89 -19.08 0.04
N SER A 87 -3.78 -18.98 -1.28
CA SER A 87 -2.49 -18.85 -1.97
C SER A 87 -1.76 -17.54 -1.64
N ILE A 88 -2.49 -16.43 -1.44
CA ILE A 88 -1.89 -15.14 -1.03
C ILE A 88 -1.32 -15.24 0.37
N VAL A 89 -2.11 -15.76 1.32
CA VAL A 89 -1.70 -15.89 2.72
C VAL A 89 -0.48 -16.82 2.83
N GLU A 90 -0.52 -17.98 2.17
CA GLU A 90 0.59 -18.93 2.16
C GLU A 90 1.88 -18.29 1.62
N GLN A 91 1.82 -17.69 0.43
CA GLN A 91 2.97 -17.08 -0.22
C GLN A 91 3.49 -15.85 0.54
N ALA A 92 2.61 -14.97 1.01
CA ALA A 92 3.02 -13.80 1.76
C ALA A 92 3.63 -14.18 3.12
N SER A 93 3.04 -15.13 3.84
CA SER A 93 3.56 -15.58 5.14
C SER A 93 4.93 -16.26 5.05
N ALA A 94 5.29 -16.81 3.89
CA ALA A 94 6.60 -17.40 3.64
C ALA A 94 7.71 -16.35 3.38
N VAL A 95 7.33 -15.08 3.13
CA VAL A 95 8.27 -13.98 2.86
C VAL A 95 8.60 -13.26 4.16
N VAL A 96 9.88 -13.13 4.47
CA VAL A 96 10.36 -12.31 5.59
C VAL A 96 10.57 -10.87 5.09
N PRO A 97 9.75 -9.91 5.52
CA PRO A 97 9.90 -8.54 5.07
C PRO A 97 11.10 -7.85 5.77
N PRO A 98 11.81 -6.94 5.07
CA PRO A 98 12.71 -6.00 5.72
C PRO A 98 11.98 -5.15 6.76
N ASP A 99 12.71 -4.62 7.76
CA ASP A 99 12.11 -3.89 8.87
C ASP A 99 11.21 -2.73 8.42
N GLU A 100 11.64 -2.00 7.40
CA GLU A 100 10.92 -0.84 6.84
C GLU A 100 9.58 -1.23 6.18
N LEU A 101 9.46 -2.47 5.72
CA LEU A 101 8.29 -3.00 5.00
C LEU A 101 7.39 -3.88 5.88
N ARG A 102 7.76 -4.11 7.14
CA ARG A 102 7.04 -5.02 8.03
C ARG A 102 5.58 -4.64 8.22
N GLU A 103 5.30 -3.35 8.45
CA GLU A 103 3.93 -2.86 8.62
C GLU A 103 3.10 -3.00 7.35
N ALA A 104 3.64 -2.57 6.21
CA ALA A 104 2.96 -2.68 4.92
C ALA A 104 2.71 -4.15 4.52
N HIS A 105 3.66 -5.04 4.83
CA HIS A 105 3.52 -6.48 4.62
C HIS A 105 2.41 -7.07 5.51
N ALA A 106 2.35 -6.70 6.80
CA ALA A 106 1.29 -7.11 7.71
C ALA A 106 -0.09 -6.62 7.26
N LEU A 107 -0.19 -5.40 6.70
CA LEU A 107 -1.43 -4.90 6.11
C LEU A 107 -1.90 -5.76 4.93
N LEU A 108 -0.99 -6.25 4.08
CA LEU A 108 -1.35 -7.14 2.97
C LEU A 108 -1.93 -8.47 3.47
N ILE A 109 -1.31 -9.07 4.50
CA ILE A 109 -1.82 -10.30 5.12
C ILE A 109 -3.19 -10.05 5.76
N SER A 110 -3.36 -8.95 6.50
CA SER A 110 -4.64 -8.59 7.12
C SER A 110 -5.73 -8.34 6.07
N ALA A 111 -5.38 -7.71 4.94
CA ALA A 111 -6.31 -7.52 3.83
C ALA A 111 -6.75 -8.87 3.23
N ALA A 112 -5.85 -9.83 3.09
CA ALA A 112 -6.17 -11.17 2.61
C ALA A 112 -7.09 -11.91 3.59
N GLN A 113 -6.83 -11.83 4.89
CA GLN A 113 -7.69 -12.42 5.92
C GLN A 113 -9.10 -11.82 5.94
N LEU A 114 -9.22 -10.49 5.74
CA LEU A 114 -10.53 -9.85 5.59
C LEU A 114 -11.24 -10.28 4.30
N ALA A 115 -10.52 -10.48 3.21
CA ALA A 115 -11.07 -11.00 1.97
C ALA A 115 -11.59 -12.44 2.13
N GLU A 116 -10.87 -13.27 2.88
CA GLU A 116 -11.30 -14.62 3.27
C GLU A 116 -12.61 -14.57 4.03
N ASN A 117 -12.66 -13.78 5.11
CA ASN A 117 -13.85 -13.60 5.92
C ASN A 117 -15.05 -13.10 5.10
N ALA A 118 -14.83 -12.11 4.21
CA ALA A 118 -15.87 -11.61 3.32
C ALA A 118 -16.46 -12.71 2.43
N GLY A 119 -15.63 -13.54 1.83
CA GLY A 119 -16.05 -14.66 0.98
C GLY A 119 -16.81 -15.73 1.77
N ARG A 120 -16.31 -16.10 2.94
CA ARG A 120 -16.92 -17.08 3.83
C ARG A 120 -18.30 -16.61 4.33
N ILE A 121 -18.37 -15.40 4.89
CA ILE A 121 -19.62 -14.84 5.41
C ILE A 121 -20.63 -14.65 4.27
N ARG A 122 -20.21 -14.21 3.08
CA ARG A 122 -21.09 -14.08 1.92
C ARG A 122 -21.69 -15.39 1.50
N ARG A 123 -20.91 -16.46 1.49
CA ARG A 123 -21.41 -17.81 1.18
C ARG A 123 -22.45 -18.28 2.20
N GLU A 124 -22.15 -18.13 3.50
CA GLU A 124 -23.07 -18.46 4.58
C GLU A 124 -24.39 -17.67 4.49
N ALA A 125 -24.29 -16.36 4.27
CA ALA A 125 -25.43 -15.46 4.10
C ALA A 125 -26.33 -15.89 2.91
N THR A 126 -25.70 -16.26 1.79
CA THR A 126 -26.43 -16.70 0.60
C THR A 126 -27.17 -18.02 0.84
N LEU A 127 -26.54 -18.96 1.52
CA LEU A 127 -27.16 -20.26 1.84
C LEU A 127 -28.33 -20.14 2.85
N ALA A 128 -28.19 -19.20 3.81
CA ALA A 128 -29.20 -18.97 4.84
C ALA A 128 -30.28 -17.95 4.45
N GLY A 129 -30.13 -17.23 3.35
CA GLY A 129 -30.98 -16.09 3.01
C GLY A 129 -30.86 -14.91 4.02
N ASP A 130 -29.73 -14.81 4.72
CA ASP A 130 -29.52 -13.86 5.81
C ASP A 130 -28.93 -12.54 5.30
N ILE A 131 -29.78 -11.51 5.22
CA ILE A 131 -29.40 -10.17 4.74
C ILE A 131 -28.44 -9.47 5.73
N ALA A 132 -28.62 -9.66 7.04
CA ALA A 132 -27.76 -9.05 8.05
C ALA A 132 -26.32 -9.55 7.89
N ARG A 133 -26.12 -10.86 7.75
CA ARG A 133 -24.80 -11.44 7.43
C ARG A 133 -24.26 -10.98 6.09
N ALA A 134 -25.10 -10.71 5.09
CA ALA A 134 -24.64 -10.15 3.83
C ALA A 134 -24.02 -8.75 4.01
N TRP A 135 -24.54 -7.93 4.91
CA TRP A 135 -23.94 -6.63 5.28
C TRP A 135 -22.61 -6.78 6.03
N ASP A 136 -22.48 -7.80 6.88
CA ASP A 136 -21.19 -8.10 7.53
C ASP A 136 -20.13 -8.47 6.49
N ALA A 137 -20.50 -9.29 5.50
CA ALA A 137 -19.61 -9.62 4.38
C ALA A 137 -19.22 -8.37 3.57
N SER A 138 -20.17 -7.46 3.32
CA SER A 138 -19.92 -6.18 2.64
C SER A 138 -18.88 -5.33 3.38
N SER A 139 -19.02 -5.21 4.71
CA SER A 139 -18.10 -4.47 5.55
C SER A 139 -16.69 -5.08 5.55
N ALA A 140 -16.59 -6.41 5.63
CA ALA A 140 -15.32 -7.13 5.55
C ALA A 140 -14.64 -6.94 4.18
N ALA A 141 -15.42 -6.98 3.08
CA ALA A 141 -14.91 -6.75 1.73
C ALA A 141 -14.40 -5.32 1.54
N ALA A 142 -15.13 -4.32 2.08
CA ALA A 142 -14.68 -2.92 2.05
C ALA A 142 -13.36 -2.74 2.81
N GLY A 143 -13.23 -3.35 3.99
CA GLY A 143 -11.99 -3.35 4.77
C GLY A 143 -10.83 -4.01 4.02
N ALA A 144 -11.06 -5.15 3.38
CA ALA A 144 -10.05 -5.84 2.56
C ALA A 144 -9.54 -4.96 1.42
N LEU A 145 -10.44 -4.31 0.69
CA LEU A 145 -10.09 -3.41 -0.42
C LEU A 145 -9.27 -2.21 0.08
N LEU A 146 -9.68 -1.60 1.19
CA LEU A 146 -9.00 -0.45 1.78
C LEU A 146 -7.57 -0.81 2.23
N LEU A 147 -7.43 -1.88 3.03
CA LEU A 147 -6.12 -2.30 3.55
C LEU A 147 -5.21 -2.79 2.42
N GLY A 148 -5.75 -3.50 1.42
CA GLY A 148 -4.98 -3.96 0.28
C GLY A 148 -4.47 -2.81 -0.60
N ALA A 149 -5.29 -1.77 -0.82
CA ALA A 149 -4.88 -0.56 -1.51
C ALA A 149 -3.77 0.16 -0.74
N ARG A 150 -3.92 0.31 0.58
CA ARG A 150 -2.94 0.94 1.46
C ARG A 150 -1.63 0.17 1.45
N ALA A 151 -1.66 -1.15 1.69
CA ALA A 151 -0.47 -2.00 1.66
C ALA A 151 0.31 -1.87 0.35
N ARG A 152 -0.41 -1.89 -0.78
CA ARG A 152 0.22 -1.73 -2.10
C ARG A 152 0.89 -0.37 -2.26
N THR A 153 0.24 0.70 -1.85
CA THR A 153 0.80 2.06 -1.92
C THR A 153 2.05 2.18 -1.05
N ASP A 154 1.98 1.76 0.21
CA ASP A 154 3.08 1.84 1.16
C ASP A 154 4.29 1.00 0.69
N ILE A 155 4.06 -0.22 0.18
CA ILE A 155 5.13 -1.05 -0.42
C ILE A 155 5.74 -0.34 -1.62
N GLN A 156 4.94 0.21 -2.53
CA GLN A 156 5.45 0.89 -3.73
C GLN A 156 6.25 2.14 -3.39
N ASP A 157 5.82 2.91 -2.41
CA ASP A 157 6.51 4.15 -2.00
C ASP A 157 7.87 3.86 -1.35
N LEU A 158 7.97 2.81 -0.53
CA LEU A 158 9.22 2.38 0.10
C LEU A 158 10.21 1.75 -0.90
N LEU A 159 9.70 1.15 -1.98
CA LEU A 159 10.53 0.57 -3.04
C LEU A 159 11.05 1.61 -4.05
N ARG A 160 10.57 2.85 -4.00
CA ARG A 160 11.05 3.92 -4.87
C ARG A 160 12.24 4.65 -4.25
N PRO A 161 13.25 5.02 -5.06
CA PRO A 161 14.34 5.85 -4.57
C PRO A 161 13.82 7.23 -4.13
N PRO A 162 14.42 7.85 -3.09
CA PRO A 162 14.05 9.18 -2.64
C PRO A 162 14.21 10.23 -3.73
N GLN A 163 13.22 11.14 -3.83
CA GLN A 163 13.19 12.25 -4.79
C GLN A 163 12.94 13.57 -4.05
N LEU A 164 13.42 14.67 -4.63
CA LEU A 164 13.01 16.02 -4.17
C LEU A 164 11.51 16.17 -4.42
N ARG A 165 10.77 16.55 -3.39
CA ARG A 165 9.39 17.00 -3.48
C ARG A 165 9.37 18.52 -3.49
#